data_dd744911c6db61222e188437d24728b8
#
_entry.id   dd744911c6db61222e188437d24728b8
#
_cell.length_a   1.000
_cell.length_b   1.000
_cell.length_c   1.000
_cell.angle_alpha   90.00
_cell.angle_beta   90.00
_cell.angle_gamma   90.00
#
_symmetry.space_group_name_H-M   'P 1'
#
loop_
_entity.id
_entity.type
_entity.pdbx_description
1 polymer ?
#
loop_
_entity_poly.entity_id
_entity_poly.type
_entity_poly.pdbx_seq_one_letter_code
_entity_poly.pdbx_strand_id
1 'polypeptide(L)'
;LKALGFADSQHFSQPIRSLDHAAAWRERWYTSALPFATDGVVLRQAQRPPAARWQAEPPHWAVAWKYPSQQALGVVQAVDFRIGRSGRITPVLRLQPVQLDDRRIQYVSVGSLRRWQTLDIRPGDQVVIRLSGLTIPILDSVLWRTQQRAELPVPDAKAYHHLSCWRATPACASQFRARLAWLSGKQGLALLGVGPGTWEKLLRAKQINSLSDWLQLSTEQLSRVPGLGPRSAAALQQSFNLARERPQQVWLRALGVPGNVTLNADWDTLTQRSAADWQRQPGIGAQRAAQLQAFFQHPEVQALRAQLRTAQIAGF
;
A
#
# COMPACT_ATOMS: atom_id res chain seq x y z
N LEU A 1 -10.69 36.24 -3.06
CA LEU A 1 -10.72 35.17 -4.08
C LEU A 1 -11.21 35.70 -5.44
N LYS A 2 -12.28 36.53 -5.47
CA LYS A 2 -12.76 37.13 -6.72
C LYS A 2 -11.68 37.93 -7.46
N ALA A 3 -10.88 38.74 -6.75
CA ALA A 3 -9.77 39.48 -7.33
C ALA A 3 -8.63 38.58 -7.89
N LEU A 4 -8.62 37.31 -7.52
CA LEU A 4 -7.70 36.27 -8.03
C LEU A 4 -8.32 35.37 -9.09
N GLY A 5 -9.50 35.78 -9.65
CA GLY A 5 -10.18 35.02 -10.72
C GLY A 5 -11.11 33.90 -10.25
N PHE A 6 -11.27 33.69 -8.93
CA PHE A 6 -12.19 32.67 -8.37
C PHE A 6 -13.58 33.24 -8.13
N ALA A 7 -14.34 33.53 -9.20
CA ALA A 7 -15.67 34.15 -9.12
C ALA A 7 -16.70 33.26 -8.40
N ASP A 8 -16.65 31.95 -8.61
CA ASP A 8 -17.59 30.98 -8.05
C ASP A 8 -17.56 30.91 -6.53
N SER A 9 -16.42 31.30 -5.92
CA SER A 9 -16.30 31.30 -4.45
C SER A 9 -17.33 32.19 -3.74
N GLN A 10 -17.83 33.26 -4.38
CA GLN A 10 -18.91 34.09 -3.85
C GLN A 10 -20.27 33.45 -4.08
N HIS A 11 -20.51 32.89 -5.26
CA HIS A 11 -21.77 32.27 -5.62
C HIS A 11 -22.11 31.07 -4.73
N PHE A 12 -21.11 30.23 -4.43
CA PHE A 12 -21.25 29.03 -3.61
C PHE A 12 -20.85 29.24 -2.13
N SER A 13 -20.88 30.48 -1.63
CA SER A 13 -20.72 30.81 -0.20
C SER A 13 -21.96 31.55 0.30
N GLN A 14 -22.65 30.96 1.27
CA GLN A 14 -23.90 31.53 1.81
C GLN A 14 -23.77 31.74 3.31
N PRO A 15 -24.20 32.90 3.83
CA PRO A 15 -24.28 33.12 5.27
C PRO A 15 -25.40 32.26 5.88
N ILE A 16 -25.08 31.56 6.96
CA ILE A 16 -26.00 30.69 7.68
C ILE A 16 -26.24 31.23 9.09
N ARG A 17 -27.42 31.01 9.62
CA ARG A 17 -27.85 31.49 10.95
C ARG A 17 -28.16 30.35 11.92
N SER A 18 -28.37 29.14 11.42
CA SER A 18 -28.67 27.94 12.21
C SER A 18 -28.16 26.70 11.51
N LEU A 19 -28.10 25.57 12.22
CA LEU A 19 -27.77 24.28 11.66
C LEU A 19 -28.79 23.82 10.61
N ASP A 20 -30.11 24.09 10.84
CA ASP A 20 -31.17 23.75 9.88
C ASP A 20 -31.00 24.53 8.57
N HIS A 21 -30.60 25.81 8.66
CA HIS A 21 -30.30 26.60 7.47
C HIS A 21 -29.11 26.06 6.71
N ALA A 22 -28.07 25.60 7.42
CA ALA A 22 -26.94 24.92 6.81
C ALA A 22 -27.34 23.59 6.15
N ALA A 23 -28.21 22.79 6.81
CA ALA A 23 -28.75 21.55 6.28
C ALA A 23 -29.53 21.77 4.99
N ALA A 24 -30.38 22.80 4.95
CA ALA A 24 -31.14 23.14 3.76
C ALA A 24 -30.24 23.52 2.57
N TRP A 25 -29.18 24.30 2.77
CA TRP A 25 -28.21 24.62 1.72
C TRP A 25 -27.42 23.39 1.28
N ARG A 26 -27.01 22.53 2.22
CA ARG A 26 -26.33 21.28 1.92
C ARG A 26 -27.20 20.39 1.04
N GLU A 27 -28.48 20.20 1.38
CA GLU A 27 -29.42 19.38 0.59
C GLU A 27 -29.64 19.97 -0.80
N ARG A 28 -29.86 21.29 -0.86
CA ARG A 28 -30.04 22.00 -2.12
C ARG A 28 -28.87 21.79 -3.06
N TRP A 29 -27.63 21.93 -2.59
CA TRP A 29 -26.45 21.73 -3.43
C TRP A 29 -26.20 20.26 -3.74
N TYR A 30 -26.59 19.35 -2.86
CA TYR A 30 -26.48 17.91 -3.11
C TYR A 30 -27.37 17.46 -4.28
N THR A 31 -28.58 18.03 -4.39
CA THR A 31 -29.59 17.68 -5.41
C THR A 31 -29.53 18.56 -6.67
N SER A 32 -28.68 19.60 -6.69
CA SER A 32 -28.53 20.51 -7.82
C SER A 32 -27.32 20.13 -8.70
N ALA A 33 -27.43 20.39 -10.01
CA ALA A 33 -26.26 20.34 -10.89
C ALA A 33 -25.31 21.50 -10.56
N LEU A 34 -24.10 21.17 -10.11
CA LEU A 34 -23.03 22.13 -9.83
C LEU A 34 -22.00 22.10 -10.96
N PRO A 35 -21.30 23.21 -11.26
CA PRO A 35 -20.29 23.28 -12.32
C PRO A 35 -18.98 22.58 -11.93
N PHE A 36 -18.89 21.97 -10.76
CA PHE A 36 -17.73 21.25 -10.23
C PHE A 36 -18.17 20.06 -9.37
N ALA A 37 -17.32 19.06 -9.28
CA ALA A 37 -17.53 17.92 -8.39
C ALA A 37 -17.26 18.32 -6.94
N THR A 38 -18.15 17.90 -6.02
CA THR A 38 -18.01 18.13 -4.58
C THR A 38 -18.54 16.95 -3.77
N ASP A 39 -17.97 16.70 -2.61
CA ASP A 39 -18.35 15.63 -1.68
C ASP A 39 -19.08 16.15 -0.42
N GLY A 40 -19.43 17.43 -0.40
CA GLY A 40 -20.12 18.06 0.72
C GLY A 40 -19.95 19.56 0.76
N VAL A 41 -20.27 20.13 1.91
CA VAL A 41 -20.15 21.57 2.20
C VAL A 41 -19.12 21.80 3.30
N VAL A 42 -18.58 23.02 3.39
CA VAL A 42 -17.71 23.44 4.48
C VAL A 42 -18.43 24.53 5.28
N LEU A 43 -18.71 24.26 6.54
CA LEU A 43 -19.18 25.25 7.49
C LEU A 43 -17.98 25.94 8.13
N ARG A 44 -17.96 27.25 8.15
CA ARG A 44 -16.86 28.04 8.73
C ARG A 44 -17.38 29.24 9.53
N GLN A 45 -16.62 29.66 10.53
CA GLN A 45 -16.90 30.89 11.24
C GLN A 45 -16.73 32.09 10.30
N ALA A 46 -17.57 33.14 10.50
CA ALA A 46 -17.52 34.35 9.70
C ALA A 46 -16.17 35.08 9.87
N GLN A 47 -15.65 35.10 11.09
CA GLN A 47 -14.32 35.63 11.39
C GLN A 47 -13.27 34.54 11.31
N ARG A 48 -12.36 34.67 10.36
CA ARG A 48 -11.22 33.77 10.20
C ARG A 48 -10.10 34.17 11.18
N PRO A 49 -9.49 33.21 11.89
CA PRO A 49 -8.31 33.48 12.70
C PRO A 49 -7.14 34.07 11.84
N PRO A 50 -6.28 34.91 12.43
CA PRO A 50 -5.10 35.45 11.74
C PRO A 50 -4.23 34.34 11.18
N ALA A 51 -3.66 34.55 9.98
CA ALA A 51 -2.81 33.58 9.30
C ALA A 51 -1.58 33.16 10.14
N ALA A 52 -1.08 34.03 11.00
CA ALA A 52 0.02 33.75 11.92
C ALA A 52 -0.29 32.63 12.95
N ARG A 53 -1.57 32.31 13.18
CA ARG A 53 -2.02 31.22 14.06
C ARG A 53 -2.29 29.92 13.33
N TRP A 54 -1.91 29.81 12.07
CA TRP A 54 -2.08 28.58 11.30
C TRP A 54 -1.22 27.45 11.88
N GLN A 55 -1.83 26.30 12.04
CA GLN A 55 -1.17 25.04 12.45
C GLN A 55 -1.52 23.96 11.44
N ALA A 56 -0.65 22.95 11.28
CA ALA A 56 -0.86 21.81 10.37
C ALA A 56 -1.86 20.79 10.96
N GLU A 57 -2.95 21.29 11.56
CA GLU A 57 -4.01 20.50 12.18
C GLU A 57 -5.37 20.92 11.62
N PRO A 58 -6.41 20.07 11.71
CA PRO A 58 -7.75 20.43 11.29
C PRO A 58 -8.20 21.71 12.02
N PRO A 59 -8.66 22.75 11.30
CA PRO A 59 -8.99 24.02 11.90
C PRO A 59 -10.27 23.94 12.75
N HIS A 60 -10.23 24.41 13.99
CA HIS A 60 -11.39 24.47 14.88
C HIS A 60 -12.48 25.46 14.44
N TRP A 61 -12.21 26.35 13.48
CA TRP A 61 -13.12 27.37 12.94
C TRP A 61 -13.83 26.95 11.65
N ALA A 62 -13.54 25.74 11.13
CA ALA A 62 -14.18 25.19 9.95
C ALA A 62 -14.37 23.68 10.08
N VAL A 63 -15.49 23.18 9.56
CA VAL A 63 -15.80 21.75 9.54
C VAL A 63 -16.44 21.36 8.21
N ALA A 64 -16.01 20.24 7.65
CA ALA A 64 -16.63 19.67 6.47
C ALA A 64 -17.86 18.84 6.85
N TRP A 65 -18.97 19.07 6.17
CA TRP A 65 -20.20 18.28 6.29
C TRP A 65 -20.47 17.56 4.97
N LYS A 66 -20.03 16.32 4.92
CA LYS A 66 -20.07 15.51 3.70
C LYS A 66 -21.48 15.12 3.28
N TYR A 67 -21.69 14.94 1.97
CA TYR A 67 -22.89 14.30 1.43
C TYR A 67 -22.95 12.83 1.83
N PRO A 68 -24.13 12.19 1.78
CA PRO A 68 -24.24 10.74 1.91
C PRO A 68 -23.34 10.06 0.88
N SER A 69 -22.58 9.06 1.30
CA SER A 69 -21.75 8.31 0.35
C SER A 69 -22.64 7.50 -0.59
N GLN A 70 -22.36 7.58 -1.89
CA GLN A 70 -23.03 6.74 -2.87
C GLN A 70 -22.70 5.26 -2.61
N GLN A 71 -23.68 4.40 -2.85
CA GLN A 71 -23.57 2.96 -2.69
C GLN A 71 -23.92 2.26 -4.00
N ALA A 72 -23.29 1.11 -4.23
CA ALA A 72 -23.64 0.23 -5.33
C ALA A 72 -23.64 -1.22 -4.87
N LEU A 73 -24.44 -2.04 -5.54
CA LEU A 73 -24.53 -3.47 -5.30
C LEU A 73 -23.56 -4.20 -6.24
N GLY A 74 -22.64 -4.97 -5.66
CA GLY A 74 -21.66 -5.76 -6.41
C GLY A 74 -21.87 -7.26 -6.20
N VAL A 75 -21.77 -8.04 -7.26
CA VAL A 75 -21.75 -9.50 -7.20
C VAL A 75 -20.32 -10.00 -7.13
N VAL A 76 -19.99 -10.80 -6.12
CA VAL A 76 -18.67 -11.36 -5.93
C VAL A 76 -18.41 -12.48 -6.93
N GLN A 77 -17.38 -12.34 -7.76
CA GLN A 77 -16.93 -13.38 -8.70
C GLN A 77 -15.86 -14.29 -8.09
N ALA A 78 -14.95 -13.71 -7.30
CA ALA A 78 -13.87 -14.43 -6.64
C ALA A 78 -13.39 -13.67 -5.39
N VAL A 79 -12.67 -14.38 -4.53
CA VAL A 79 -11.96 -13.81 -3.39
C VAL A 79 -10.47 -14.13 -3.56
N ASP A 80 -9.66 -13.09 -3.75
CA ASP A 80 -8.22 -13.20 -3.90
C ASP A 80 -7.55 -12.89 -2.55
N PHE A 81 -6.71 -13.79 -2.04
CA PHE A 81 -5.95 -13.57 -0.81
C PHE A 81 -4.58 -12.98 -1.14
N ARG A 82 -4.44 -11.67 -0.99
CA ARG A 82 -3.16 -10.98 -1.20
C ARG A 82 -2.35 -10.99 0.08
N ILE A 83 -1.08 -11.37 -0.02
CA ILE A 83 -0.19 -11.44 1.13
C ILE A 83 0.87 -10.35 0.99
N GLY A 84 0.86 -9.39 1.90
CA GLY A 84 1.81 -8.30 1.94
C GLY A 84 3.21 -8.75 2.41
N ARG A 85 4.23 -7.90 2.24
CA ARG A 85 5.63 -8.22 2.59
C ARG A 85 5.85 -8.64 4.05
N SER A 86 4.99 -8.20 4.96
CA SER A 86 5.04 -8.56 6.39
C SER A 86 4.25 -9.83 6.74
N GLY A 87 3.69 -10.54 5.75
CA GLY A 87 2.84 -11.70 5.95
C GLY A 87 1.36 -11.37 6.19
N ARG A 88 0.97 -10.10 6.25
CA ARG A 88 -0.44 -9.72 6.42
C ARG A 88 -1.27 -10.18 5.22
N ILE A 89 -2.26 -11.03 5.48
CA ILE A 89 -3.22 -11.50 4.48
C ILE A 89 -4.37 -10.49 4.37
N THR A 90 -4.61 -10.03 3.16
CA THR A 90 -5.70 -9.10 2.84
C THR A 90 -6.59 -9.72 1.76
N PRO A 91 -7.80 -10.18 2.12
CA PRO A 91 -8.76 -10.64 1.13
C PRO A 91 -9.26 -9.46 0.29
N VAL A 92 -9.29 -9.66 -1.03
CA VAL A 92 -9.77 -8.69 -2.02
C VAL A 92 -10.87 -9.37 -2.82
N LEU A 93 -12.05 -8.79 -2.80
CA LEU A 93 -13.18 -9.26 -3.61
C LEU A 93 -12.97 -8.82 -5.05
N ARG A 94 -13.06 -9.76 -5.98
CA ARG A 94 -13.22 -9.49 -7.39
C ARG A 94 -14.71 -9.49 -7.69
N LEU A 95 -15.25 -8.36 -8.10
CA LEU A 95 -16.66 -8.15 -8.38
C LEU A 95 -16.94 -8.24 -9.89
N GLN A 96 -18.16 -8.58 -10.26
CA GLN A 96 -18.67 -8.13 -11.56
C GLN A 96 -18.51 -6.62 -11.62
N PRO A 97 -18.03 -6.07 -12.75
CA PRO A 97 -17.83 -4.63 -12.84
C PRO A 97 -19.11 -3.87 -12.54
N VAL A 98 -19.06 -3.01 -11.54
CA VAL A 98 -20.20 -2.20 -11.10
C VAL A 98 -19.84 -0.73 -11.18
N GLN A 99 -20.79 0.09 -11.66
CA GLN A 99 -20.63 1.54 -11.68
C GLN A 99 -20.94 2.10 -10.30
N LEU A 100 -20.02 2.89 -9.77
CA LEU A 100 -20.18 3.63 -8.52
C LEU A 100 -19.65 5.04 -8.74
N ASP A 101 -20.56 6.00 -8.81
CA ASP A 101 -20.28 7.35 -9.27
C ASP A 101 -19.68 7.34 -10.70
N ASP A 102 -18.62 8.06 -10.97
CA ASP A 102 -17.90 8.11 -12.25
C ASP A 102 -16.94 6.91 -12.48
N ARG A 103 -16.93 5.91 -11.58
CA ARG A 103 -15.93 4.83 -11.56
C ARG A 103 -16.52 3.47 -11.78
N ARG A 104 -15.79 2.67 -12.56
CA ARG A 104 -16.06 1.24 -12.72
C ARG A 104 -15.23 0.44 -11.71
N ILE A 105 -15.90 -0.13 -10.70
CA ILE A 105 -15.28 -0.88 -9.61
C ILE A 105 -15.27 -2.37 -9.92
N GLN A 106 -14.12 -3.00 -9.81
CA GLN A 106 -13.93 -4.44 -9.98
C GLN A 106 -13.27 -5.10 -8.78
N TYR A 107 -12.57 -4.33 -7.94
CA TYR A 107 -11.83 -4.87 -6.79
C TYR A 107 -12.12 -4.05 -5.54
N VAL A 108 -12.46 -4.75 -4.45
CA VAL A 108 -12.70 -4.12 -3.15
C VAL A 108 -11.99 -4.91 -2.05
N SER A 109 -11.21 -4.23 -1.23
CA SER A 109 -10.53 -4.85 -0.11
C SER A 109 -11.50 -5.09 1.05
N VAL A 110 -11.43 -6.27 1.65
CA VAL A 110 -12.14 -6.59 2.90
C VAL A 110 -11.39 -6.06 4.13
N GLY A 111 -10.09 -5.74 3.99
CA GLY A 111 -9.24 -5.17 5.03
C GLY A 111 -8.42 -6.18 5.80
N SER A 112 -8.99 -7.24 6.36
CA SER A 112 -8.26 -8.28 7.08
C SER A 112 -8.87 -9.67 6.89
N LEU A 113 -8.05 -10.71 7.05
CA LEU A 113 -8.51 -12.11 7.01
C LEU A 113 -9.57 -12.36 8.08
N ARG A 114 -9.38 -11.88 9.29
CA ARG A 114 -10.36 -12.01 10.39
C ARG A 114 -11.72 -11.42 10.01
N ARG A 115 -11.73 -10.20 9.46
CA ARG A 115 -12.99 -9.57 9.02
C ARG A 115 -13.67 -10.39 7.92
N TRP A 116 -12.89 -10.89 6.96
CA TRP A 116 -13.43 -11.76 5.91
C TRP A 116 -14.01 -13.05 6.47
N GLN A 117 -13.34 -13.70 7.41
CA GLN A 117 -13.85 -14.90 8.09
C GLN A 117 -15.16 -14.62 8.84
N THR A 118 -15.25 -13.49 9.54
CA THR A 118 -16.49 -13.08 10.22
C THR A 118 -17.63 -12.83 9.22
N LEU A 119 -17.33 -12.20 8.09
CA LEU A 119 -18.33 -11.91 7.04
C LEU A 119 -18.63 -13.13 6.18
N ASP A 120 -17.78 -14.13 6.13
CA ASP A 120 -17.87 -15.36 5.33
C ASP A 120 -18.31 -15.10 3.87
N ILE A 121 -17.63 -14.17 3.21
CA ILE A 121 -17.96 -13.76 1.83
C ILE A 121 -17.42 -14.79 0.84
N ARG A 122 -18.26 -15.20 -0.11
CA ARG A 122 -17.93 -16.20 -1.13
C ARG A 122 -18.36 -15.74 -2.52
N PRO A 123 -17.85 -16.37 -3.60
CA PRO A 123 -18.34 -16.14 -4.94
C PRO A 123 -19.86 -16.37 -5.02
N GLY A 124 -20.55 -15.49 -5.73
CA GLY A 124 -22.01 -15.47 -5.83
C GLY A 124 -22.72 -14.57 -4.80
N ASP A 125 -22.07 -14.19 -3.70
CA ASP A 125 -22.66 -13.29 -2.71
C ASP A 125 -22.81 -11.87 -3.29
N GLN A 126 -23.83 -11.14 -2.83
CA GLN A 126 -24.04 -9.72 -3.16
C GLN A 126 -23.61 -8.85 -1.99
N VAL A 127 -22.80 -7.87 -2.30
CA VAL A 127 -22.21 -6.95 -1.32
C VAL A 127 -22.53 -5.51 -1.66
N VAL A 128 -22.73 -4.71 -0.62
CA VAL A 128 -22.84 -3.26 -0.76
C VAL A 128 -21.45 -2.65 -0.69
N ILE A 129 -21.10 -1.85 -1.68
CA ILE A 129 -19.87 -1.08 -1.73
C ILE A 129 -20.18 0.40 -1.70
N ARG A 130 -19.31 1.19 -1.11
CA ARG A 130 -19.42 2.66 -1.10
C ARG A 130 -18.04 3.29 -1.27
N LEU A 131 -17.99 4.57 -1.59
CA LEU A 131 -16.74 5.33 -1.60
C LEU A 131 -16.43 5.86 -0.20
N SER A 132 -15.20 5.70 0.23
CA SER A 132 -14.62 6.44 1.35
C SER A 132 -13.95 7.69 0.79
N GLY A 133 -14.47 8.86 1.17
CA GLY A 133 -14.19 10.09 0.43
C GLY A 133 -14.73 10.00 -1.00
N LEU A 134 -14.04 10.60 -1.96
CA LEU A 134 -14.42 10.56 -3.39
C LEU A 134 -13.76 9.42 -4.18
N THR A 135 -12.88 8.63 -3.57
CA THR A 135 -11.94 7.86 -4.40
C THR A 135 -11.77 6.40 -4.04
N ILE A 136 -11.94 6.00 -2.79
CA ILE A 136 -11.57 4.66 -2.32
C ILE A 136 -12.82 3.78 -2.15
N PRO A 137 -13.00 2.74 -3.00
CA PRO A 137 -14.10 1.80 -2.80
C PRO A 137 -13.82 0.94 -1.57
N ILE A 138 -14.80 0.87 -0.68
CA ILE A 138 -14.77 0.04 0.53
C ILE A 138 -16.00 -0.87 0.58
N LEU A 139 -15.83 -2.03 1.18
CA LEU A 139 -16.89 -2.95 1.50
C LEU A 139 -17.69 -2.38 2.68
N ASP A 140 -18.97 -2.15 2.47
CA ASP A 140 -19.91 -1.71 3.50
C ASP A 140 -20.52 -2.91 4.23
N SER A 141 -21.31 -3.71 3.52
CA SER A 141 -22.06 -4.84 4.09
C SER A 141 -22.21 -5.99 3.09
N VAL A 142 -22.67 -7.14 3.59
CA VAL A 142 -23.13 -8.27 2.78
C VAL A 142 -24.64 -8.24 2.76
N LEU A 143 -25.23 -8.07 1.58
CA LEU A 143 -26.68 -7.94 1.42
C LEU A 143 -27.35 -9.29 1.26
N TRP A 144 -26.76 -10.16 0.43
CA TRP A 144 -27.34 -11.47 0.13
C TRP A 144 -26.23 -12.52 0.01
N ARG A 145 -26.53 -13.74 0.41
CA ARG A 145 -25.61 -14.88 0.37
C ARG A 145 -26.14 -15.95 -0.55
N THR A 146 -25.27 -16.44 -1.46
CA THR A 146 -25.61 -17.60 -2.29
C THR A 146 -25.82 -18.85 -1.44
N GLN A 147 -26.75 -19.70 -1.86
CA GLN A 147 -26.95 -21.01 -1.23
C GLN A 147 -25.82 -21.98 -1.55
N GLN A 148 -25.27 -21.91 -2.76
CA GLN A 148 -24.11 -22.71 -3.18
C GLN A 148 -22.83 -22.05 -2.71
N ARG A 149 -22.32 -22.54 -1.58
CA ARG A 149 -21.11 -21.95 -0.95
C ARG A 149 -19.90 -22.81 -1.27
N ALA A 150 -19.18 -22.46 -2.33
CA ALA A 150 -17.92 -23.11 -2.68
C ALA A 150 -16.86 -22.90 -1.59
N GLU A 151 -16.10 -23.94 -1.29
CA GLU A 151 -14.93 -23.82 -0.44
C GLU A 151 -13.85 -22.99 -1.14
N LEU A 152 -13.13 -22.18 -0.38
CA LEU A 152 -12.03 -21.36 -0.87
C LEU A 152 -10.71 -21.82 -0.26
N PRO A 153 -9.63 -21.88 -1.03
CA PRO A 153 -8.30 -22.21 -0.53
C PRO A 153 -7.76 -21.02 0.30
N VAL A 154 -8.15 -20.94 1.56
CA VAL A 154 -7.73 -19.88 2.47
C VAL A 154 -6.29 -20.12 2.91
N PRO A 155 -5.36 -19.15 2.73
CA PRO A 155 -3.99 -19.31 3.19
C PRO A 155 -3.92 -19.44 4.72
N ASP A 156 -3.08 -20.35 5.21
CA ASP A 156 -2.79 -20.45 6.64
C ASP A 156 -2.05 -19.19 7.12
N ALA A 157 -2.69 -18.44 8.01
CA ALA A 157 -2.13 -17.21 8.57
C ALA A 157 -0.81 -17.43 9.32
N LYS A 158 -0.58 -18.63 9.87
CA LYS A 158 0.65 -18.96 10.60
C LYS A 158 1.85 -19.14 9.68
N ALA A 159 1.62 -19.51 8.42
CA ALA A 159 2.67 -19.71 7.42
C ALA A 159 3.30 -18.38 6.95
N TYR A 160 2.61 -17.25 7.18
CA TYR A 160 3.02 -15.94 6.64
C TYR A 160 3.30 -14.94 7.76
N HIS A 161 4.55 -14.52 7.86
CA HIS A 161 5.02 -13.50 8.82
C HIS A 161 6.16 -12.66 8.21
N HIS A 162 6.70 -11.73 8.95
CA HIS A 162 7.72 -10.79 8.45
C HIS A 162 9.06 -11.46 8.06
N LEU A 163 9.30 -12.70 8.48
CA LEU A 163 10.49 -13.48 8.11
C LEU A 163 10.20 -14.63 7.14
N SER A 164 8.97 -14.80 6.66
CA SER A 164 8.65 -15.84 5.67
C SER A 164 8.87 -15.35 4.23
N CYS A 165 8.93 -16.29 3.28
CA CYS A 165 8.89 -16.01 1.84
C CYS A 165 10.04 -15.11 1.31
N TRP A 166 11.27 -15.56 1.54
CA TRP A 166 12.48 -14.94 0.98
C TRP A 166 12.82 -15.43 -0.43
N ARG A 167 12.16 -16.50 -0.89
CA ARG A 167 12.37 -17.14 -2.20
C ARG A 167 11.09 -17.27 -3.00
N ALA A 168 11.23 -17.30 -4.32
CA ALA A 168 10.14 -17.44 -5.28
C ALA A 168 9.64 -18.89 -5.36
N THR A 169 8.83 -19.32 -4.40
CA THR A 169 8.12 -20.61 -4.45
C THR A 169 6.63 -20.38 -4.75
N PRO A 170 5.88 -21.39 -5.25
CA PRO A 170 4.45 -21.24 -5.49
C PRO A 170 3.68 -20.77 -4.26
N ALA A 171 3.94 -21.34 -3.08
CA ALA A 171 3.30 -20.93 -1.82
C ALA A 171 3.66 -19.51 -1.41
N CYS A 172 4.88 -19.07 -1.73
CA CYS A 172 5.39 -17.74 -1.37
C CYS A 172 5.12 -16.64 -2.43
N ALA A 173 4.55 -16.98 -3.57
CA ALA A 173 4.47 -16.08 -4.72
C ALA A 173 3.88 -14.70 -4.40
N SER A 174 2.83 -14.62 -3.59
CA SER A 174 2.18 -13.35 -3.23
C SER A 174 3.08 -12.48 -2.34
N GLN A 175 3.59 -13.03 -1.24
CA GLN A 175 4.44 -12.29 -0.31
C GLN A 175 5.80 -11.93 -0.93
N PHE A 176 6.39 -12.81 -1.74
CA PHE A 176 7.65 -12.55 -2.42
C PHE A 176 7.54 -11.39 -3.41
N ARG A 177 6.46 -11.35 -4.22
CA ARG A 177 6.15 -10.20 -5.09
C ARG A 177 6.02 -8.90 -4.29
N ALA A 178 5.35 -8.97 -3.13
CA ALA A 178 5.20 -7.80 -2.26
C ALA A 178 6.54 -7.32 -1.68
N ARG A 179 7.49 -8.23 -1.39
CA ARG A 179 8.87 -7.89 -1.01
C ARG A 179 9.62 -7.22 -2.14
N LEU A 180 9.55 -7.74 -3.37
CA LEU A 180 10.18 -7.14 -4.55
C LEU A 180 9.60 -5.76 -4.86
N ALA A 181 8.27 -5.59 -4.78
CA ALA A 181 7.62 -4.30 -4.98
C ALA A 181 8.04 -3.27 -3.92
N TRP A 182 8.20 -3.67 -2.67
CA TRP A 182 8.73 -2.82 -1.61
C TRP A 182 10.19 -2.47 -1.86
N LEU A 183 11.02 -3.46 -2.20
CA LEU A 183 12.45 -3.31 -2.45
C LEU A 183 12.70 -2.26 -3.54
N SER A 184 11.97 -2.32 -4.65
CA SER A 184 12.12 -1.36 -5.76
C SER A 184 11.37 -0.02 -5.55
N GLY A 185 10.44 0.05 -4.60
CA GLY A 185 9.59 1.21 -4.37
C GLY A 185 10.31 2.41 -3.76
N LYS A 186 9.61 3.55 -3.70
CA LYS A 186 10.12 4.83 -3.13
C LYS A 186 10.64 4.69 -1.68
N GLN A 187 10.05 3.80 -0.90
CA GLN A 187 10.47 3.53 0.48
C GLN A 187 11.67 2.57 0.57
N GLY A 188 11.97 1.85 -0.49
CA GLY A 188 13.14 0.97 -0.63
C GLY A 188 14.27 1.64 -1.41
N LEU A 189 14.74 0.98 -2.48
CA LEU A 189 15.84 1.43 -3.32
C LEU A 189 15.45 2.52 -4.33
N ALA A 190 14.16 2.78 -4.52
CA ALA A 190 13.62 3.73 -5.50
C ALA A 190 14.13 3.48 -6.93
N LEU A 191 14.02 2.24 -7.40
CA LEU A 191 14.52 1.82 -8.71
C LEU A 191 13.66 2.39 -9.84
N LEU A 192 14.25 3.19 -10.71
CA LEU A 192 13.56 3.77 -11.85
C LEU A 192 13.17 2.71 -12.87
N GLY A 193 11.92 2.73 -13.33
CA GLY A 193 11.41 1.77 -14.31
C GLY A 193 11.18 0.34 -13.79
N VAL A 194 11.42 0.08 -12.50
CA VAL A 194 11.27 -1.23 -11.87
C VAL A 194 10.02 -1.25 -10.99
N GLY A 195 8.93 -1.73 -11.53
CA GLY A 195 7.65 -1.88 -10.84
C GLY A 195 7.17 -3.33 -10.76
N PRO A 196 5.97 -3.58 -10.21
CA PRO A 196 5.38 -4.91 -10.11
C PRO A 196 5.35 -5.67 -11.45
N GLY A 197 5.07 -4.97 -12.57
CA GLY A 197 5.05 -5.58 -13.90
C GLY A 197 6.43 -6.05 -14.38
N THR A 198 7.51 -5.34 -14.04
CA THR A 198 8.89 -5.77 -14.33
C THR A 198 9.22 -7.02 -13.54
N TRP A 199 8.94 -7.04 -12.24
CA TRP A 199 9.15 -8.21 -11.40
C TRP A 199 8.38 -9.43 -11.87
N GLU A 200 7.13 -9.26 -12.31
CA GLU A 200 6.33 -10.35 -12.84
C GLU A 200 6.94 -10.97 -14.11
N LYS A 201 7.48 -10.15 -15.02
CA LYS A 201 8.17 -10.64 -16.22
C LYS A 201 9.42 -11.45 -15.86
N LEU A 202 10.25 -10.95 -14.93
CA LEU A 202 11.45 -11.63 -14.48
C LEU A 202 11.15 -12.96 -13.75
N LEU A 203 10.10 -12.99 -12.94
CA LEU A 203 9.63 -14.19 -12.23
C LEU A 203 9.10 -15.24 -13.22
N ARG A 204 8.27 -14.85 -14.18
CA ARG A 204 7.77 -15.77 -15.22
C ARG A 204 8.88 -16.35 -16.08
N ALA A 205 9.88 -15.55 -16.37
CA ALA A 205 11.07 -15.99 -17.11
C ALA A 205 12.07 -16.77 -16.22
N LYS A 206 11.75 -17.02 -14.94
CA LYS A 206 12.61 -17.71 -13.96
C LYS A 206 14.02 -17.09 -13.84
N GLN A 207 14.13 -15.78 -14.07
CA GLN A 207 15.39 -15.06 -13.96
C GLN A 207 15.78 -14.73 -12.53
N ILE A 208 14.81 -14.72 -11.60
CA ILE A 208 15.00 -14.39 -10.20
C ILE A 208 14.29 -15.41 -9.30
N ASN A 209 14.95 -15.82 -8.23
CA ASN A 209 14.46 -16.70 -7.18
C ASN A 209 14.67 -16.11 -5.77
N SER A 210 15.68 -15.24 -5.60
CA SER A 210 15.95 -14.49 -4.36
C SER A 210 15.75 -12.98 -4.57
N LEU A 211 15.79 -12.21 -3.49
CA LEU A 211 15.62 -10.75 -3.53
C LEU A 211 16.82 -10.01 -4.12
N SER A 212 17.94 -10.68 -4.39
CA SER A 212 19.17 -10.09 -4.91
C SER A 212 19.61 -10.63 -6.27
N ASP A 213 18.98 -11.67 -6.82
CA ASP A 213 19.41 -12.31 -8.07
C ASP A 213 19.44 -11.32 -9.26
N TRP A 214 18.54 -10.34 -9.26
CA TRP A 214 18.48 -9.30 -10.29
C TRP A 214 19.77 -8.47 -10.40
N LEU A 215 20.59 -8.41 -9.34
CA LEU A 215 21.90 -7.75 -9.36
C LEU A 215 22.90 -8.42 -10.30
N GLN A 216 22.71 -9.69 -10.61
CA GLN A 216 23.61 -10.48 -11.45
C GLN A 216 23.17 -10.55 -12.93
N LEU A 217 21.96 -10.02 -13.24
CA LEU A 217 21.43 -10.10 -14.60
C LEU A 217 22.17 -9.16 -15.54
N SER A 218 22.64 -9.69 -16.67
CA SER A 218 23.20 -8.89 -17.74
C SER A 218 22.13 -8.26 -18.64
N THR A 219 22.50 -7.23 -19.38
CA THR A 219 21.60 -6.61 -20.38
C THR A 219 21.11 -7.64 -21.41
N GLU A 220 21.97 -8.59 -21.77
CA GLU A 220 21.62 -9.67 -22.71
C GLU A 220 20.57 -10.61 -22.12
N GLN A 221 20.73 -11.04 -20.86
CA GLN A 221 19.73 -11.86 -20.17
C GLN A 221 18.40 -11.11 -20.03
N LEU A 222 18.43 -9.82 -19.69
CA LEU A 222 17.24 -8.99 -19.58
C LEU A 222 16.52 -8.84 -20.93
N SER A 223 17.25 -8.68 -22.04
CA SER A 223 16.67 -8.55 -23.38
C SER A 223 15.99 -9.82 -23.90
N ARG A 224 16.35 -10.97 -23.36
CA ARG A 224 15.70 -12.27 -23.68
C ARG A 224 14.39 -12.49 -22.93
N VAL A 225 14.08 -11.65 -21.93
CA VAL A 225 12.83 -11.76 -21.16
C VAL A 225 11.65 -11.29 -22.01
N PRO A 226 10.60 -12.10 -22.21
CA PRO A 226 9.44 -11.70 -22.99
C PRO A 226 8.83 -10.37 -22.51
N GLY A 227 8.69 -9.42 -23.44
CA GLY A 227 8.18 -8.09 -23.17
C GLY A 227 9.20 -7.09 -22.59
N LEU A 228 10.49 -7.42 -22.59
CA LEU A 228 11.59 -6.49 -22.34
C LEU A 228 12.42 -6.39 -23.65
N GLY A 229 12.30 -5.26 -24.34
CA GLY A 229 13.15 -4.98 -25.50
C GLY A 229 14.53 -4.45 -25.11
N PRO A 230 15.48 -4.32 -26.06
CA PRO A 230 16.86 -3.87 -25.78
C PRO A 230 16.95 -2.55 -25.03
N ARG A 231 16.12 -1.56 -25.40
CA ARG A 231 16.07 -0.26 -24.71
C ARG A 231 15.62 -0.39 -23.24
N SER A 232 14.60 -1.21 -22.99
CA SER A 232 14.12 -1.48 -21.62
C SER A 232 15.15 -2.25 -20.80
N ALA A 233 15.83 -3.23 -21.39
CA ALA A 233 16.90 -3.99 -20.75
C ALA A 233 18.07 -3.09 -20.33
N ALA A 234 18.50 -2.18 -21.22
CA ALA A 234 19.57 -1.21 -20.90
C ALA A 234 19.17 -0.27 -19.78
N ALA A 235 17.93 0.27 -19.79
CA ALA A 235 17.42 1.13 -18.71
C ALA A 235 17.31 0.40 -17.36
N LEU A 236 16.88 -0.86 -17.37
CA LEU A 236 16.85 -1.69 -16.15
C LEU A 236 18.26 -1.94 -15.62
N GLN A 237 19.21 -2.27 -16.49
CA GLN A 237 20.62 -2.46 -16.10
C GLN A 237 21.20 -1.21 -15.44
N GLN A 238 20.93 -0.05 -16.03
CA GLN A 238 21.35 1.24 -15.44
C GLN A 238 20.74 1.45 -14.05
N SER A 239 19.43 1.18 -13.89
CA SER A 239 18.74 1.28 -12.60
C SER A 239 19.32 0.30 -11.56
N PHE A 240 19.68 -0.91 -11.97
CA PHE A 240 20.31 -1.91 -11.11
C PHE A 240 21.72 -1.51 -10.69
N ASN A 241 22.50 -0.92 -11.58
CA ASN A 241 23.82 -0.40 -11.25
C ASN A 241 23.74 0.75 -10.23
N LEU A 242 22.83 1.71 -10.43
CA LEU A 242 22.59 2.79 -9.47
C LEU A 242 22.15 2.29 -8.08
N ALA A 243 21.47 1.15 -8.01
CA ALA A 243 21.12 0.54 -6.74
C ALA A 243 22.34 0.09 -5.92
N ARG A 244 23.42 -0.30 -6.58
CA ARG A 244 24.67 -0.72 -5.91
C ARG A 244 25.31 0.42 -5.12
N GLU A 245 25.11 1.65 -5.56
CA GLU A 245 25.65 2.88 -4.95
C GLU A 245 24.80 3.35 -3.75
N ARG A 246 23.65 2.71 -3.48
CA ARG A 246 22.80 3.12 -2.37
C ARG A 246 23.43 2.80 -1.02
N PRO A 247 23.33 3.71 -0.03
CA PRO A 247 23.85 3.48 1.32
C PRO A 247 23.24 2.23 1.98
N GLN A 248 24.02 1.57 2.84
CA GLN A 248 23.60 0.38 3.60
C GLN A 248 22.23 0.57 4.28
N GLN A 249 21.96 1.72 4.89
CA GLN A 249 20.68 1.98 5.55
C GLN A 249 19.48 1.93 4.60
N VAL A 250 19.66 2.35 3.34
CA VAL A 250 18.62 2.25 2.30
C VAL A 250 18.38 0.79 1.96
N TRP A 251 19.44 0.00 1.83
CA TRP A 251 19.35 -1.45 1.61
C TRP A 251 18.69 -2.18 2.77
N LEU A 252 19.08 -1.91 4.01
CA LEU A 252 18.46 -2.51 5.19
C LEU A 252 16.94 -2.26 5.22
N ARG A 253 16.52 -1.04 4.95
CA ARG A 253 15.10 -0.69 4.83
C ARG A 253 14.42 -1.40 3.65
N ALA A 254 15.10 -1.48 2.51
CA ALA A 254 14.59 -2.16 1.32
C ALA A 254 14.43 -3.68 1.53
N LEU A 255 15.31 -4.30 2.29
CA LEU A 255 15.21 -5.70 2.72
C LEU A 255 14.12 -5.93 3.75
N GLY A 256 13.59 -4.86 4.36
CA GLY A 256 12.47 -4.94 5.29
C GLY A 256 12.86 -5.14 6.74
N VAL A 257 13.99 -4.60 7.16
CA VAL A 257 14.35 -4.52 8.59
C VAL A 257 13.17 -3.97 9.41
N PRO A 258 12.82 -4.60 10.54
CA PRO A 258 11.69 -4.19 11.36
C PRO A 258 11.84 -2.76 11.93
N GLY A 259 10.81 -1.94 11.73
CA GLY A 259 10.76 -0.57 12.26
C GLY A 259 11.46 0.46 11.34
N ASN A 260 11.35 1.72 11.74
CA ASN A 260 12.02 2.84 11.08
C ASN A 260 13.20 3.29 11.97
N VAL A 261 14.17 2.39 12.14
CA VAL A 261 15.31 2.59 13.04
C VAL A 261 16.53 2.98 12.23
N THR A 262 17.22 4.03 12.65
CA THR A 262 18.52 4.38 12.10
C THR A 262 19.57 3.43 12.67
N LEU A 263 20.18 2.61 11.81
CA LEU A 263 21.15 1.59 12.20
C LEU A 263 22.54 2.08 11.81
N ASN A 264 23.23 2.76 12.73
CA ASN A 264 24.58 3.29 12.54
C ASN A 264 25.63 2.27 13.01
N ALA A 265 25.65 1.08 12.45
CA ALA A 265 26.65 0.05 12.74
C ALA A 265 26.84 -0.84 11.50
N ASP A 266 28.01 -1.46 11.40
CA ASP A 266 28.25 -2.49 10.39
C ASP A 266 27.38 -3.73 10.61
N TRP A 267 27.29 -4.55 9.58
CA TRP A 267 26.43 -5.74 9.63
C TRP A 267 26.81 -6.72 10.74
N ASP A 268 28.10 -6.93 11.00
CA ASP A 268 28.56 -7.90 12.00
C ASP A 268 28.16 -7.46 13.40
N THR A 269 28.33 -6.17 13.70
CA THR A 269 27.83 -5.56 14.95
C THR A 269 26.31 -5.72 15.09
N LEU A 270 25.54 -5.45 14.03
CA LEU A 270 24.07 -5.58 14.04
C LEU A 270 23.62 -7.03 14.29
N THR A 271 24.32 -8.00 13.70
CA THR A 271 24.02 -9.43 13.84
C THR A 271 24.30 -9.96 15.26
N GLN A 272 25.33 -9.43 15.90
CA GLN A 272 25.76 -9.86 17.26
C GLN A 272 24.88 -9.29 18.37
N ARG A 273 24.08 -8.24 18.10
CA ARG A 273 23.23 -7.63 19.12
C ARG A 273 22.17 -8.60 19.62
N SER A 274 22.13 -8.78 20.92
CA SER A 274 21.03 -9.46 21.63
C SER A 274 19.77 -8.60 21.69
N ALA A 275 18.63 -9.19 22.06
CA ALA A 275 17.41 -8.42 22.30
C ALA A 275 17.59 -7.34 23.38
N ALA A 276 18.41 -7.63 24.40
CA ALA A 276 18.74 -6.66 25.44
C ALA A 276 19.55 -5.48 24.90
N ASP A 277 20.52 -5.73 23.99
CA ASP A 277 21.30 -4.67 23.36
C ASP A 277 20.43 -3.79 22.47
N TRP A 278 19.48 -4.40 21.75
CA TRP A 278 18.51 -3.65 20.94
C TRP A 278 17.61 -2.78 21.82
N GLN A 279 17.15 -3.26 22.97
CA GLN A 279 16.30 -2.49 23.89
C GLN A 279 16.99 -1.27 24.50
N ARG A 280 18.32 -1.26 24.59
CA ARG A 280 19.10 -0.09 25.06
C ARG A 280 19.08 1.06 24.03
N GLN A 281 18.68 0.80 22.79
CA GLN A 281 18.58 1.85 21.78
C GLN A 281 17.30 2.67 21.97
N PRO A 282 17.36 4.01 21.85
CA PRO A 282 16.17 4.86 22.00
C PRO A 282 15.05 4.47 21.04
N GLY A 283 13.82 4.36 21.54
CA GLY A 283 12.63 4.05 20.76
C GLY A 283 12.46 2.58 20.35
N ILE A 284 13.27 1.67 20.89
CA ILE A 284 13.16 0.22 20.67
C ILE A 284 12.61 -0.48 21.92
N GLY A 285 11.32 -0.85 21.88
CA GLY A 285 10.70 -1.69 22.90
C GLY A 285 10.98 -3.19 22.71
N ALA A 286 10.63 -4.01 23.69
CA ALA A 286 10.91 -5.44 23.73
C ALA A 286 10.49 -6.22 22.46
N GLN A 287 9.29 -5.98 21.98
CA GLN A 287 8.78 -6.65 20.79
C GLN A 287 9.62 -6.35 19.53
N ARG A 288 9.99 -5.08 19.33
CA ARG A 288 10.82 -4.66 18.20
C ARG A 288 12.25 -5.18 18.31
N ALA A 289 12.81 -5.19 19.52
CA ALA A 289 14.12 -5.78 19.80
C ALA A 289 14.20 -7.25 19.41
N ALA A 290 13.20 -8.05 19.81
CA ALA A 290 13.11 -9.45 19.42
C ALA A 290 12.97 -9.62 17.89
N GLN A 291 12.19 -8.78 17.23
CA GLN A 291 12.03 -8.80 15.76
C GLN A 291 13.34 -8.45 15.04
N LEU A 292 14.10 -7.47 15.54
CA LEU A 292 15.40 -7.08 14.96
C LEU A 292 16.41 -8.21 15.12
N GLN A 293 16.55 -8.78 16.31
CA GLN A 293 17.42 -9.93 16.55
C GLN A 293 17.06 -11.08 15.61
N ALA A 294 15.79 -11.47 15.57
CA ALA A 294 15.31 -12.55 14.69
C ALA A 294 15.57 -12.25 13.20
N PHE A 295 15.46 -11.00 12.76
CA PHE A 295 15.75 -10.60 11.40
C PHE A 295 17.23 -10.80 11.05
N PHE A 296 18.14 -10.25 11.85
CA PHE A 296 19.58 -10.32 11.56
C PHE A 296 20.13 -11.75 11.71
N GLN A 297 19.51 -12.59 12.53
CA GLN A 297 19.93 -14.00 12.72
C GLN A 297 19.23 -14.96 11.76
N HIS A 298 18.27 -14.49 10.92
CA HIS A 298 17.52 -15.35 10.02
C HIS A 298 18.40 -15.91 8.91
N PRO A 299 18.41 -17.24 8.63
CA PRO A 299 19.30 -17.86 7.64
C PRO A 299 19.20 -17.25 6.23
N GLU A 300 17.98 -16.97 5.75
CA GLU A 300 17.80 -16.34 4.43
C GLU A 300 18.28 -14.89 4.38
N VAL A 301 18.24 -14.16 5.49
CA VAL A 301 18.79 -12.80 5.59
C VAL A 301 20.32 -12.84 5.59
N GLN A 302 20.92 -13.82 6.23
CA GLN A 302 22.37 -14.06 6.16
C GLN A 302 22.82 -14.50 4.76
N ALA A 303 22.04 -15.34 4.09
CA ALA A 303 22.30 -15.70 2.70
C ALA A 303 22.22 -14.48 1.76
N LEU A 304 21.23 -13.60 1.94
CA LEU A 304 21.13 -12.33 1.21
C LEU A 304 22.33 -11.42 1.48
N ARG A 305 22.80 -11.33 2.72
CA ARG A 305 24.03 -10.60 3.05
C ARG A 305 25.20 -11.09 2.21
N ALA A 306 25.43 -12.41 2.19
CA ALA A 306 26.54 -12.99 1.41
C ALA A 306 26.44 -12.63 -0.09
N GLN A 307 25.23 -12.67 -0.66
CA GLN A 307 24.98 -12.27 -2.04
C GLN A 307 25.24 -10.77 -2.27
N LEU A 308 24.83 -9.90 -1.35
CA LEU A 308 25.06 -8.44 -1.44
C LEU A 308 26.55 -8.12 -1.33
N ARG A 309 27.28 -8.82 -0.46
CA ARG A 309 28.75 -8.71 -0.36
C ARG A 309 29.44 -9.13 -1.65
N THR A 310 29.03 -10.25 -2.24
CA THR A 310 29.53 -10.69 -3.56
C THR A 310 29.22 -9.68 -4.67
N ALA A 311 28.07 -9.01 -4.57
CA ALA A 311 27.69 -7.92 -5.47
C ALA A 311 28.39 -6.59 -5.15
N GLN A 312 29.31 -6.56 -4.20
CA GLN A 312 30.09 -5.37 -3.76
C GLN A 312 29.22 -4.20 -3.27
N ILE A 313 28.11 -4.50 -2.59
CA ILE A 313 27.28 -3.48 -1.96
C ILE A 313 27.97 -3.02 -0.67
N ALA A 314 28.20 -1.73 -0.55
CA ALA A 314 28.90 -1.16 0.59
C ALA A 314 28.16 -1.41 1.93
N GLY A 315 28.88 -1.87 2.94
CA GLY A 315 28.37 -2.15 4.28
C GLY A 315 27.81 -3.56 4.53
N PHE A 316 27.99 -4.49 3.54
CA PHE A 316 27.58 -5.90 3.67
C PHE A 316 28.74 -6.88 3.61
#